data_1d318d0081f2f16618cf85ad9dbf30d2
#
_entry.id   1d318d0081f2f16618cf85ad9dbf30d2
#
_cell.length_a   1.000
_cell.length_b   1.000
_cell.length_c   1.000
_cell.angle_alpha   90.00
_cell.angle_beta   90.00
_cell.angle_gamma   90.00
#
_symmetry.space_group_name_H-M   'P 1'
#
loop_
_entity.id
_entity.type
_entity.pdbx_description
1 polymer ?
#
loop_
_entity_poly.entity_id
_entity_poly.type
_entity_poly.pdbx_seq_one_letter_code
_entity_poly.pdbx_strand_id
1 'polypeptide(L)'
;TGKTDSIAAPFALRNMQRMPGSTGGIVVPTFKHGLTNTLPGLLAAWKRWGYIHGVHYVVGRRPPKSFARPIIEPNDYEHVISFYNGSCAVIISQDRPGSSNSLTLSWLLVDEAKFIDYQKLKDETLPANGGIKSHFGRHSFNHSIMILSDMPQTQKGSWFLHYRDKMDPELIATIEGTVYEIWRTKERIRSLSSKGQPVPDYLKGYLRRLDRNLNQMRSVAVYYKEYSSIENLQLLGENYIKQMKRDLTPLTFQTSILCQRIGIAKDGFYSSMREGHKYNASDFEFLDEKFKSGEWSAESGEAFTCDADSDVNKDAPICIGMDYNANINWIVAGQPDGRRLNVIKSFYVKFERKIPEVVADFCSYYASHRNKTVVYYYDATALGSNYAVNEQ
;
A
#
# COMPACT_ATOMS: atom_id res chain seq x y z
N THR A 1 9.94 -13.11 -2.26
CA THR A 1 8.70 -13.25 -1.47
C THR A 1 7.68 -14.23 -2.08
N GLY A 2 7.74 -14.56 -3.38
CA GLY A 2 6.84 -15.53 -4.04
C GLY A 2 5.46 -14.98 -4.43
N LYS A 3 5.14 -13.69 -4.22
CA LYS A 3 3.84 -13.09 -4.55
C LYS A 3 3.41 -13.35 -6.00
N THR A 4 4.30 -13.07 -6.94
CA THR A 4 4.00 -13.22 -8.37
C THR A 4 3.75 -14.68 -8.72
N ASP A 5 4.57 -15.58 -8.22
CA ASP A 5 4.52 -17.00 -8.50
C ASP A 5 3.32 -17.71 -7.85
N SER A 6 3.12 -17.47 -6.55
CA SER A 6 2.15 -18.22 -5.75
C SER A 6 0.76 -17.59 -5.71
N ILE A 7 0.62 -16.30 -6.10
CA ILE A 7 -0.65 -15.58 -5.99
C ILE A 7 -1.07 -14.97 -7.33
N ALA A 8 -0.21 -14.12 -7.94
CA ALA A 8 -0.56 -13.45 -9.20
C ALA A 8 -0.77 -14.43 -10.36
N ALA A 9 0.17 -15.37 -10.54
CA ALA A 9 0.14 -16.31 -11.64
C ALA A 9 -1.07 -17.26 -11.61
N PRO A 10 -1.42 -17.90 -10.46
CA PRO A 10 -2.62 -18.73 -10.40
C PRO A 10 -3.92 -17.89 -10.51
N PHE A 11 -3.96 -16.65 -9.97
CA PHE A 11 -5.13 -15.80 -10.12
C PHE A 11 -5.40 -15.46 -11.59
N ALA A 12 -4.39 -14.98 -12.32
CA ALA A 12 -4.53 -14.62 -13.73
C ALA A 12 -4.91 -15.85 -14.57
N LEU A 13 -4.18 -16.97 -14.40
CA LEU A 13 -4.43 -18.20 -15.15
C LEU A 13 -5.84 -18.75 -14.89
N ARG A 14 -6.28 -18.80 -13.63
CA ARG A 14 -7.63 -19.26 -13.27
C ARG A 14 -8.69 -18.42 -13.97
N ASN A 15 -8.56 -17.10 -13.93
CA ASN A 15 -9.54 -16.20 -14.54
C ASN A 15 -9.58 -16.35 -16.06
N MET A 16 -8.42 -16.44 -16.72
CA MET A 16 -8.33 -16.66 -18.15
C MET A 16 -8.91 -18.03 -18.57
N GLN A 17 -8.71 -19.07 -17.77
CA GLN A 17 -9.28 -20.39 -18.04
C GLN A 17 -10.78 -20.48 -17.80
N ARG A 18 -11.26 -19.86 -16.72
CA ARG A 18 -12.66 -19.98 -16.29
C ARG A 18 -13.61 -19.03 -17.00
N MET A 19 -13.07 -18.01 -17.65
CA MET A 19 -13.83 -17.03 -18.44
C MET A 19 -13.27 -16.97 -19.90
N PRO A 20 -13.47 -18.00 -20.72
CA PRO A 20 -13.00 -18.01 -22.10
C PRO A 20 -13.53 -16.81 -22.88
N GLY A 21 -12.67 -16.17 -23.66
CA GLY A 21 -13.02 -14.96 -24.41
C GLY A 21 -13.09 -13.66 -23.61
N SER A 22 -12.85 -13.69 -22.29
CA SER A 22 -12.83 -12.48 -21.46
C SER A 22 -11.53 -11.69 -21.60
N THR A 23 -11.58 -10.41 -21.25
CA THR A 23 -10.43 -9.54 -21.14
C THR A 23 -10.18 -9.23 -19.67
N GLY A 24 -8.96 -9.43 -19.18
CA GLY A 24 -8.50 -8.98 -17.88
C GLY A 24 -7.51 -7.83 -17.98
N GLY A 25 -7.26 -7.14 -16.85
CA GLY A 25 -6.26 -6.09 -16.75
C GLY A 25 -5.16 -6.44 -15.76
N ILE A 26 -3.91 -6.21 -16.13
CA ILE A 26 -2.74 -6.30 -15.24
C ILE A 26 -2.21 -4.88 -15.07
N VAL A 27 -2.49 -4.28 -13.92
CA VAL A 27 -2.11 -2.90 -13.60
C VAL A 27 -0.74 -2.88 -12.98
N VAL A 28 0.16 -2.10 -13.55
CA VAL A 28 1.56 -1.97 -13.13
C VAL A 28 1.94 -0.48 -13.01
N PRO A 29 2.94 -0.12 -12.18
CA PRO A 29 3.39 1.26 -12.07
C PRO A 29 3.85 1.87 -13.40
N THR A 30 4.65 1.13 -14.15
CA THR A 30 5.12 1.50 -15.50
C THR A 30 5.16 0.29 -16.42
N PHE A 31 5.06 0.49 -17.73
CA PHE A 31 5.22 -0.62 -18.69
C PHE A 31 6.55 -1.33 -18.53
N LYS A 32 7.64 -0.58 -18.33
CA LYS A 32 8.96 -1.16 -18.09
C LYS A 32 8.92 -2.12 -16.89
N HIS A 33 8.33 -1.70 -15.77
CA HIS A 33 8.19 -2.57 -14.59
C HIS A 33 7.38 -3.83 -14.91
N GLY A 34 6.25 -3.67 -15.58
CA GLY A 34 5.39 -4.80 -15.98
C GLY A 34 6.12 -5.81 -16.85
N LEU A 35 6.85 -5.34 -17.86
CA LEU A 35 7.57 -6.19 -18.81
C LEU A 35 8.82 -6.85 -18.22
N THR A 36 9.52 -6.19 -17.30
CA THR A 36 10.77 -6.71 -16.75
C THR A 36 10.60 -7.51 -15.45
N ASN A 37 9.56 -7.23 -14.65
CA ASN A 37 9.40 -7.83 -13.33
C ASN A 37 8.14 -8.71 -13.23
N THR A 38 6.96 -8.16 -13.52
CA THR A 38 5.69 -8.86 -13.34
C THR A 38 5.49 -9.98 -14.35
N LEU A 39 5.62 -9.67 -15.64
CA LEU A 39 5.35 -10.60 -16.73
C LEU A 39 6.30 -11.80 -16.72
N PRO A 40 7.63 -11.67 -16.59
CA PRO A 40 8.53 -12.82 -16.55
C PRO A 40 8.21 -13.79 -15.42
N GLY A 41 7.84 -13.29 -14.24
CA GLY A 41 7.45 -14.10 -13.10
C GLY A 41 6.18 -14.91 -13.37
N LEU A 42 5.14 -14.26 -13.94
CA LEU A 42 3.90 -14.92 -14.36
C LEU A 42 4.15 -16.05 -15.37
N LEU A 43 4.92 -15.75 -16.43
CA LEU A 43 5.18 -16.69 -17.51
C LEU A 43 6.08 -17.85 -17.05
N ALA A 44 7.04 -17.60 -16.16
CA ALA A 44 7.88 -18.65 -15.57
C ALA A 44 7.03 -19.63 -14.75
N ALA A 45 6.07 -19.14 -13.96
CA ALA A 45 5.13 -19.98 -13.22
C ALA A 45 4.28 -20.82 -14.17
N TRP A 46 3.69 -20.21 -15.17
CA TRP A 46 2.88 -20.91 -16.16
C TRP A 46 3.68 -21.99 -16.90
N LYS A 47 4.93 -21.70 -17.26
CA LYS A 47 5.83 -22.69 -17.89
C LYS A 47 6.05 -23.91 -16.99
N ARG A 48 6.26 -23.72 -15.68
CA ARG A 48 6.39 -24.84 -14.72
C ARG A 48 5.12 -25.67 -14.62
N TRP A 49 3.95 -25.08 -14.86
CA TRP A 49 2.66 -25.79 -14.88
C TRP A 49 2.31 -26.37 -16.26
N GLY A 50 3.26 -26.38 -17.19
CA GLY A 50 3.10 -27.00 -18.51
C GLY A 50 2.48 -26.10 -19.59
N TYR A 51 2.30 -24.80 -19.33
CA TYR A 51 1.83 -23.88 -20.35
C TYR A 51 2.98 -23.41 -21.23
N ILE A 52 2.86 -23.62 -22.55
CA ILE A 52 3.91 -23.40 -23.53
C ILE A 52 3.57 -22.15 -24.35
N HIS A 53 4.53 -21.23 -24.47
CA HIS A 53 4.42 -20.06 -25.34
C HIS A 53 4.26 -20.49 -26.81
N GLY A 54 3.37 -19.86 -27.55
CA GLY A 54 3.02 -20.21 -28.92
C GLY A 54 1.97 -21.31 -29.07
N VAL A 55 1.76 -22.14 -28.01
CA VAL A 55 0.76 -23.22 -28.00
C VAL A 55 -0.44 -22.86 -27.14
N HIS A 56 -0.17 -22.41 -25.91
CA HIS A 56 -1.23 -22.07 -24.93
C HIS A 56 -1.45 -20.58 -24.78
N TYR A 57 -0.40 -19.78 -24.99
CA TYR A 57 -0.47 -18.33 -24.93
C TYR A 57 0.56 -17.67 -25.84
N VAL A 58 0.31 -16.41 -26.20
CA VAL A 58 1.28 -15.53 -26.86
C VAL A 58 1.26 -14.16 -26.17
N VAL A 59 2.38 -13.44 -26.27
CA VAL A 59 2.56 -12.13 -25.63
C VAL A 59 3.05 -11.12 -26.67
N GLY A 60 2.50 -9.91 -26.63
CA GLY A 60 2.97 -8.77 -27.40
C GLY A 60 2.79 -8.92 -28.92
N ARG A 61 1.93 -9.82 -29.36
CA ARG A 61 1.66 -10.04 -30.79
C ARG A 61 0.28 -10.66 -31.01
N ARG A 62 -0.22 -10.51 -32.22
CA ARG A 62 -1.50 -11.10 -32.61
C ARG A 62 -1.45 -12.64 -32.48
N PRO A 63 -2.47 -13.25 -31.84
CA PRO A 63 -2.50 -14.70 -31.67
C PRO A 63 -2.68 -15.43 -32.99
N PRO A 64 -2.17 -16.68 -33.10
CA PRO A 64 -2.34 -17.51 -34.29
C PRO A 64 -3.84 -17.81 -34.55
N LYS A 65 -4.18 -18.16 -35.78
CA LYS A 65 -5.55 -18.47 -36.19
C LYS A 65 -6.16 -19.68 -35.47
N SER A 66 -5.33 -20.54 -34.90
CA SER A 66 -5.75 -21.69 -34.08
C SER A 66 -6.31 -21.31 -32.70
N PHE A 67 -6.04 -20.09 -32.24
CA PHE A 67 -6.60 -19.61 -30.96
C PHE A 67 -8.04 -19.14 -31.20
N ALA A 68 -8.89 -19.37 -30.19
CA ALA A 68 -10.21 -18.77 -30.19
C ALA A 68 -10.09 -17.22 -30.10
N ARG A 69 -11.14 -16.52 -30.55
CA ARG A 69 -11.16 -15.07 -30.55
C ARG A 69 -11.71 -14.55 -29.20
N PRO A 70 -11.20 -13.42 -28.70
CA PRO A 70 -11.82 -12.70 -27.60
C PRO A 70 -13.25 -12.27 -27.99
N ILE A 71 -14.13 -12.12 -26.99
CA ILE A 71 -15.48 -11.57 -27.21
C ILE A 71 -15.38 -10.11 -27.68
N ILE A 72 -14.45 -9.36 -27.08
CA ILE A 72 -14.07 -8.00 -27.52
C ILE A 72 -12.62 -8.08 -27.96
N GLU A 73 -12.38 -7.97 -29.26
CA GLU A 73 -11.03 -8.09 -29.82
C GLU A 73 -10.23 -6.82 -29.54
N PRO A 74 -9.00 -6.91 -28.98
CA PRO A 74 -8.11 -5.77 -28.82
C PRO A 74 -7.73 -5.18 -30.20
N ASN A 75 -7.71 -3.85 -30.30
CA ASN A 75 -7.25 -3.17 -31.52
C ASN A 75 -5.73 -3.33 -31.71
N ASP A 76 -4.99 -3.36 -30.60
CA ASP A 76 -3.54 -3.55 -30.56
C ASP A 76 -3.18 -4.69 -29.59
N TYR A 77 -2.18 -5.45 -29.96
CA TYR A 77 -1.69 -6.61 -29.20
C TYR A 77 -0.33 -6.38 -28.54
N GLU A 78 0.29 -5.22 -28.66
CA GLU A 78 1.64 -4.95 -28.16
C GLU A 78 1.78 -5.24 -26.65
N HIS A 79 0.75 -4.92 -25.89
CA HIS A 79 0.72 -5.10 -24.43
C HIS A 79 -0.31 -6.14 -23.96
N VAL A 80 -0.59 -7.13 -24.81
CA VAL A 80 -1.62 -8.15 -24.56
C VAL A 80 -1.00 -9.54 -24.44
N ILE A 81 -1.45 -10.27 -23.43
CA ILE A 81 -1.26 -11.71 -23.30
C ILE A 81 -2.53 -12.35 -23.86
N SER A 82 -2.43 -13.07 -24.98
CA SER A 82 -3.54 -13.81 -25.57
C SER A 82 -3.44 -15.30 -25.22
N PHE A 83 -4.54 -15.90 -24.82
CA PHE A 83 -4.63 -17.30 -24.42
C PHE A 83 -5.43 -18.11 -25.44
N TYR A 84 -5.12 -19.41 -25.58
CA TYR A 84 -5.66 -20.27 -26.62
C TYR A 84 -7.19 -20.34 -26.68
N ASN A 85 -7.87 -20.15 -25.54
CA ASN A 85 -9.33 -20.17 -25.42
C ASN A 85 -10.00 -18.81 -25.70
N GLY A 86 -9.28 -17.87 -26.26
CA GLY A 86 -9.75 -16.52 -26.59
C GLY A 86 -9.71 -15.52 -25.44
N SER A 87 -9.43 -15.93 -24.20
CA SER A 87 -9.23 -14.94 -23.14
C SER A 87 -7.93 -14.17 -23.34
N CYS A 88 -7.88 -12.94 -22.88
CA CYS A 88 -6.68 -12.11 -22.92
C CYS A 88 -6.50 -11.29 -21.65
N ALA A 89 -5.28 -10.80 -21.43
CA ALA A 89 -4.96 -9.87 -20.37
C ALA A 89 -4.17 -8.70 -20.94
N VAL A 90 -4.63 -7.47 -20.68
CA VAL A 90 -4.00 -6.23 -21.11
C VAL A 90 -3.12 -5.70 -19.98
N ILE A 91 -1.88 -5.35 -20.28
CA ILE A 91 -0.99 -4.66 -19.35
C ILE A 91 -1.35 -3.18 -19.36
N ILE A 92 -1.77 -2.66 -18.21
CA ILE A 92 -2.21 -1.28 -18.00
C ILE A 92 -1.15 -0.56 -17.19
N SER A 93 -0.56 0.46 -17.76
CA SER A 93 0.48 1.26 -17.10
C SER A 93 -0.09 2.52 -16.49
N GLN A 94 0.29 2.81 -15.26
CA GLN A 94 -0.16 4.00 -14.54
C GLN A 94 0.56 5.30 -14.97
N ASP A 95 1.72 5.20 -15.62
CA ASP A 95 2.44 6.37 -16.13
C ASP A 95 1.82 6.97 -17.41
N ARG A 96 0.94 6.21 -18.10
CA ARG A 96 0.20 6.69 -19.27
C ARG A 96 -1.27 6.97 -18.93
N PRO A 97 -1.73 8.24 -18.95
CA PRO A 97 -3.14 8.58 -18.79
C PRO A 97 -4.02 7.91 -19.85
N GLY A 98 -5.20 7.44 -19.43
CA GLY A 98 -6.18 6.87 -20.36
C GLY A 98 -5.86 5.47 -20.88
N SER A 99 -4.81 4.80 -20.39
CA SER A 99 -4.42 3.44 -20.85
C SER A 99 -5.49 2.37 -20.59
N SER A 100 -6.43 2.62 -19.69
CA SER A 100 -7.58 1.75 -19.41
C SER A 100 -8.91 2.31 -19.92
N ASN A 101 -8.94 3.51 -20.50
CA ASN A 101 -10.15 4.10 -21.03
C ASN A 101 -10.70 3.24 -22.19
N SER A 102 -12.01 3.07 -22.21
CA SER A 102 -12.74 2.26 -23.21
C SER A 102 -12.48 0.75 -23.12
N LEU A 103 -11.70 0.25 -22.16
CA LEU A 103 -11.57 -1.19 -21.95
C LEU A 103 -12.81 -1.74 -21.21
N THR A 104 -13.19 -2.97 -21.56
CA THR A 104 -14.17 -3.74 -20.80
C THR A 104 -13.46 -4.94 -20.17
N LEU A 105 -13.14 -4.81 -18.89
CA LEU A 105 -12.35 -5.79 -18.14
C LEU A 105 -13.26 -6.65 -17.27
N SER A 106 -12.98 -7.94 -17.20
CA SER A 106 -13.71 -8.90 -16.36
C SER A 106 -13.00 -9.20 -15.05
N TRP A 107 -11.73 -8.86 -14.95
CA TRP A 107 -10.92 -9.01 -13.72
C TRP A 107 -9.70 -8.10 -13.78
N LEU A 108 -9.16 -7.78 -12.58
CA LEU A 108 -7.97 -6.95 -12.42
C LEU A 108 -6.95 -7.63 -11.52
N LEU A 109 -5.68 -7.55 -11.92
CA LEU A 109 -4.51 -7.83 -11.10
C LEU A 109 -3.72 -6.53 -10.96
N VAL A 110 -3.62 -6.00 -9.75
CA VAL A 110 -2.84 -4.80 -9.44
C VAL A 110 -1.55 -5.24 -8.76
N ASP A 111 -0.43 -5.07 -9.43
CA ASP A 111 0.89 -5.44 -8.91
C ASP A 111 1.65 -4.19 -8.41
N GLU A 112 2.41 -4.38 -7.32
CA GLU A 112 3.15 -3.31 -6.63
C GLU A 112 2.27 -2.11 -6.27
N ALA A 113 1.13 -2.38 -5.63
CA ALA A 113 0.08 -1.39 -5.33
C ALA A 113 0.58 -0.16 -4.55
N LYS A 114 1.67 -0.29 -3.77
CA LYS A 114 2.29 0.84 -3.05
C LYS A 114 2.80 1.97 -3.97
N PHE A 115 3.03 1.67 -5.26
CA PHE A 115 3.47 2.63 -6.28
C PHE A 115 2.34 3.07 -7.21
N ILE A 116 1.15 2.52 -7.06
CA ILE A 116 -0.02 2.84 -7.88
C ILE A 116 -0.73 4.07 -7.28
N ASP A 117 -1.05 5.05 -8.13
CA ASP A 117 -1.89 6.17 -7.75
C ASP A 117 -3.34 5.71 -7.61
N TYR A 118 -3.86 5.74 -6.38
CA TYR A 118 -5.19 5.25 -6.07
C TYR A 118 -6.30 6.06 -6.75
N GLN A 119 -6.13 7.39 -6.83
CA GLN A 119 -7.15 8.24 -7.45
C GLN A 119 -7.28 7.89 -8.94
N LYS A 120 -6.16 7.76 -9.63
CA LYS A 120 -6.15 7.36 -11.04
C LYS A 120 -6.68 5.94 -11.25
N LEU A 121 -6.33 5.00 -10.38
CA LEU A 121 -6.89 3.64 -10.43
C LEU A 121 -8.41 3.68 -10.29
N LYS A 122 -8.93 4.48 -9.34
CA LYS A 122 -10.35 4.62 -9.04
C LYS A 122 -11.14 5.29 -10.17
N ASP A 123 -10.56 6.31 -10.78
CA ASP A 123 -11.26 7.11 -11.77
C ASP A 123 -11.22 6.49 -13.18
N GLU A 124 -10.13 5.80 -13.52
CA GLU A 124 -9.94 5.26 -14.88
C GLU A 124 -10.11 3.74 -14.94
N THR A 125 -9.45 2.96 -14.06
CA THR A 125 -9.30 1.52 -14.24
C THR A 125 -10.40 0.70 -13.55
N LEU A 126 -10.80 1.07 -12.34
CA LEU A 126 -11.86 0.35 -11.64
C LEU A 126 -13.21 0.42 -12.38
N PRO A 127 -13.63 1.54 -12.98
CA PRO A 127 -14.84 1.58 -13.81
C PRO A 127 -14.78 0.66 -15.04
N ALA A 128 -13.59 0.49 -15.62
CA ALA A 128 -13.39 -0.43 -16.74
C ALA A 128 -13.62 -1.91 -16.37
N ASN A 129 -13.55 -2.28 -15.07
CA ASN A 129 -13.81 -3.64 -14.57
C ASN A 129 -15.31 -3.94 -14.50
N GLY A 130 -16.09 -3.53 -15.51
CA GLY A 130 -17.52 -3.76 -15.63
C GLY A 130 -17.90 -5.14 -16.15
N GLY A 131 -16.96 -5.85 -16.76
CA GLY A 131 -17.14 -7.16 -17.37
C GLY A 131 -18.17 -7.19 -18.51
N ILE A 132 -18.24 -8.31 -19.18
CA ILE A 132 -19.25 -8.55 -20.24
C ILE A 132 -20.44 -9.25 -19.59
N LYS A 133 -21.43 -8.47 -19.13
CA LYS A 133 -22.59 -8.96 -18.38
C LYS A 133 -23.37 -10.06 -19.09
N SER A 134 -23.51 -10.01 -20.42
CA SER A 134 -24.21 -11.02 -21.23
C SER A 134 -23.57 -12.41 -21.16
N HIS A 135 -22.24 -12.47 -20.96
CA HIS A 135 -21.47 -13.73 -20.93
C HIS A 135 -21.08 -14.13 -19.51
N PHE A 136 -20.64 -13.16 -18.70
CA PHE A 136 -20.03 -13.44 -17.39
C PHE A 136 -20.77 -12.83 -16.20
N GLY A 137 -21.94 -12.22 -16.38
CA GLY A 137 -22.65 -11.49 -15.32
C GLY A 137 -23.00 -12.32 -14.09
N ARG A 138 -23.10 -13.65 -14.22
CA ARG A 138 -23.33 -14.60 -13.10
C ARG A 138 -22.09 -15.38 -12.70
N HIS A 139 -20.93 -15.10 -13.30
CA HIS A 139 -19.72 -15.83 -13.01
C HIS A 139 -19.02 -15.22 -11.80
N SER A 140 -18.69 -16.04 -10.79
CA SER A 140 -18.12 -15.57 -9.50
C SER A 140 -16.74 -14.91 -9.62
N PHE A 141 -16.02 -15.12 -10.72
CA PHE A 141 -14.72 -14.49 -10.98
C PHE A 141 -14.84 -13.20 -11.78
N ASN A 142 -16.03 -12.90 -12.33
CA ASN A 142 -16.27 -11.63 -12.98
C ASN A 142 -16.18 -10.51 -11.92
N HIS A 143 -15.57 -9.39 -12.27
CA HIS A 143 -15.25 -8.26 -11.40
C HIS A 143 -14.21 -8.55 -10.29
N SER A 144 -13.58 -9.74 -10.29
CA SER A 144 -12.57 -10.04 -9.28
C SER A 144 -11.36 -9.11 -9.39
N ILE A 145 -10.85 -8.67 -8.23
CA ILE A 145 -9.68 -7.81 -8.15
C ILE A 145 -8.68 -8.47 -7.20
N MET A 146 -7.43 -8.60 -7.64
CA MET A 146 -6.31 -9.02 -6.84
C MET A 146 -5.34 -7.85 -6.69
N ILE A 147 -5.01 -7.47 -5.46
CA ILE A 147 -4.08 -6.38 -5.16
C ILE A 147 -2.89 -6.98 -4.43
N LEU A 148 -1.70 -6.78 -4.97
CA LEU A 148 -0.44 -7.28 -4.42
C LEU A 148 0.53 -6.11 -4.16
N SER A 149 1.17 -6.14 -3.01
CA SER A 149 2.17 -5.16 -2.63
C SER A 149 3.08 -5.66 -1.51
N ASP A 150 4.22 -5.00 -1.32
CA ASP A 150 4.90 -4.97 -0.02
C ASP A 150 4.23 -3.91 0.87
N MET A 151 4.57 -3.90 2.17
CA MET A 151 4.09 -2.86 3.06
C MET A 151 4.54 -1.47 2.60
N PRO A 152 3.63 -0.50 2.55
CA PRO A 152 3.95 0.84 2.11
C PRO A 152 4.80 1.58 3.15
N GLN A 153 5.63 2.49 2.66
CA GLN A 153 6.45 3.39 3.48
C GLN A 153 5.92 4.82 3.46
N THR A 154 4.95 5.13 2.58
CA THR A 154 4.35 6.44 2.41
C THR A 154 2.83 6.37 2.58
N GLN A 155 2.22 7.48 2.95
CA GLN A 155 0.76 7.57 3.08
C GLN A 155 0.08 7.37 1.71
N LYS A 156 0.63 7.94 0.65
CA LYS A 156 0.10 7.78 -0.71
C LYS A 156 0.06 6.30 -1.14
N GLY A 157 1.08 5.52 -0.75
CA GLY A 157 1.15 4.09 -1.04
C GLY A 157 0.31 3.19 -0.12
N SER A 158 -0.30 3.73 0.95
CA SER A 158 -1.01 2.93 1.97
C SER A 158 -2.49 2.68 1.67
N TRP A 159 -3.01 3.18 0.56
CA TRP A 159 -4.42 3.16 0.21
C TRP A 159 -5.07 1.77 0.27
N PHE A 160 -4.35 0.72 -0.06
CA PHE A 160 -4.90 -0.64 -0.06
C PHE A 160 -5.02 -1.25 1.35
N LEU A 161 -4.39 -0.69 2.37
CA LEU A 161 -4.48 -1.20 3.74
C LEU A 161 -5.89 -1.13 4.32
N HIS A 162 -6.73 -0.21 3.82
CA HIS A 162 -8.12 -0.10 4.28
C HIS A 162 -8.99 -1.32 3.91
N TYR A 163 -8.54 -2.17 2.98
CA TYR A 163 -9.27 -3.41 2.66
C TYR A 163 -9.26 -4.41 3.82
N ARG A 164 -8.34 -4.28 4.78
CA ARG A 164 -8.36 -5.07 6.02
C ARG A 164 -9.66 -4.84 6.80
N ASP A 165 -10.08 -3.58 6.92
CA ASP A 165 -11.26 -3.20 7.72
C ASP A 165 -12.57 -3.54 6.99
N LYS A 166 -12.49 -3.85 5.70
CA LYS A 166 -13.61 -4.31 4.87
C LYS A 166 -13.76 -5.84 4.84
N MET A 167 -12.78 -6.58 5.39
CA MET A 167 -12.88 -8.03 5.48
C MET A 167 -13.85 -8.42 6.58
N ASP A 168 -14.83 -9.24 6.23
CA ASP A 168 -15.73 -9.89 7.18
C ASP A 168 -15.15 -11.27 7.53
N PRO A 169 -14.59 -11.47 8.75
CA PRO A 169 -13.99 -12.74 9.15
C PRO A 169 -14.97 -13.89 9.18
N GLU A 170 -16.26 -13.65 9.53
CA GLU A 170 -17.29 -14.69 9.60
C GLU A 170 -17.65 -15.18 8.19
N LEU A 171 -17.79 -14.23 7.25
CA LEU A 171 -18.00 -14.58 5.84
C LEU A 171 -16.82 -15.38 5.28
N ILE A 172 -15.57 -14.99 5.59
CA ILE A 172 -14.39 -15.74 5.14
C ILE A 172 -14.37 -17.15 5.74
N ALA A 173 -14.62 -17.30 7.04
CA ALA A 173 -14.70 -18.62 7.68
C ALA A 173 -15.81 -19.49 7.05
N THR A 174 -16.95 -18.91 6.72
CA THR A 174 -18.04 -19.60 6.04
C THR A 174 -17.65 -20.04 4.63
N ILE A 175 -16.91 -19.21 3.89
CA ILE A 175 -16.36 -19.55 2.57
C ILE A 175 -15.39 -20.72 2.68
N GLU A 176 -14.46 -20.70 3.65
CA GLU A 176 -13.48 -21.76 3.88
C GLU A 176 -14.18 -23.08 4.25
N GLY A 177 -15.13 -23.03 5.17
CA GLY A 177 -15.97 -24.20 5.52
C GLY A 177 -16.72 -24.77 4.32
N THR A 178 -17.30 -23.91 3.48
CA THR A 178 -18.01 -24.33 2.25
C THR A 178 -17.05 -24.97 1.23
N VAL A 179 -15.84 -24.42 1.08
CA VAL A 179 -14.79 -25.01 0.21
C VAL A 179 -14.39 -26.39 0.72
N TYR A 180 -14.23 -26.54 2.03
CA TYR A 180 -13.93 -27.84 2.64
C TYR A 180 -15.04 -28.86 2.41
N GLU A 181 -16.31 -28.48 2.57
CA GLU A 181 -17.46 -29.35 2.30
C GLU A 181 -17.57 -29.74 0.82
N ILE A 182 -17.25 -28.82 -0.09
CA ILE A 182 -17.17 -29.13 -1.54
C ILE A 182 -16.07 -30.17 -1.79
N TRP A 183 -14.89 -30.01 -1.22
CA TRP A 183 -13.80 -30.96 -1.35
C TRP A 183 -14.20 -32.34 -0.79
N ARG A 184 -14.73 -32.40 0.41
CA ARG A 184 -15.20 -33.63 1.06
C ARG A 184 -16.27 -34.34 0.24
N THR A 185 -17.21 -33.59 -0.33
CA THR A 185 -18.25 -34.16 -1.19
C THR A 185 -17.66 -34.73 -2.49
N LYS A 186 -16.69 -34.04 -3.08
CA LYS A 186 -15.98 -34.53 -4.28
C LYS A 186 -15.19 -35.80 -3.98
N GLU A 187 -14.49 -35.87 -2.85
CA GLU A 187 -13.77 -37.08 -2.43
C GLU A 187 -14.72 -38.28 -2.23
N ARG A 188 -15.90 -38.04 -1.64
CA ARG A 188 -16.92 -39.08 -1.51
C ARG A 188 -17.40 -39.57 -2.88
N ILE A 189 -17.66 -38.65 -3.83
CA ILE A 189 -18.04 -39.00 -5.20
C ILE A 189 -16.93 -39.81 -5.88
N ARG A 190 -15.67 -39.39 -5.78
CA ARG A 190 -14.52 -40.13 -6.32
C ARG A 190 -14.40 -41.53 -5.74
N SER A 191 -14.54 -41.67 -4.42
CA SER A 191 -14.49 -42.98 -3.74
C SER A 191 -15.59 -43.92 -4.20
N LEU A 192 -16.82 -43.44 -4.41
CA LEU A 192 -17.90 -44.24 -4.96
C LEU A 192 -17.60 -44.68 -6.40
N SER A 193 -17.15 -43.73 -7.23
CA SER A 193 -16.81 -44.01 -8.64
C SER A 193 -15.66 -45.01 -8.80
N SER A 194 -14.62 -44.91 -7.93
CA SER A 194 -13.47 -45.82 -7.96
C SER A 194 -13.84 -47.25 -7.55
N LYS A 195 -14.92 -47.42 -6.77
CA LYS A 195 -15.46 -48.69 -6.37
C LYS A 195 -16.53 -49.28 -7.36
N GLY A 196 -16.73 -48.58 -8.50
CA GLY A 196 -17.77 -48.97 -9.46
C GLY A 196 -19.19 -48.73 -8.94
N GLN A 197 -19.38 -48.03 -7.85
CA GLN A 197 -20.69 -47.75 -7.27
C GLN A 197 -21.35 -46.55 -7.95
N PRO A 198 -22.68 -46.55 -8.18
CA PRO A 198 -23.38 -45.41 -8.74
C PRO A 198 -23.34 -44.23 -7.81
N VAL A 199 -23.06 -43.05 -8.34
CA VAL A 199 -23.05 -41.79 -7.59
C VAL A 199 -24.49 -41.31 -7.38
N PRO A 200 -24.99 -41.24 -6.13
CA PRO A 200 -26.35 -40.82 -5.84
C PRO A 200 -26.62 -39.38 -6.32
N ASP A 201 -27.78 -39.13 -6.90
CA ASP A 201 -28.11 -37.82 -7.48
C ASP A 201 -28.22 -36.73 -6.40
N TYR A 202 -28.56 -37.09 -5.17
CA TYR A 202 -28.55 -36.12 -4.06
C TYR A 202 -27.18 -35.52 -3.81
N LEU A 203 -26.06 -36.27 -3.98
CA LEU A 203 -24.70 -35.76 -3.83
C LEU A 203 -24.37 -34.75 -4.94
N LYS A 204 -24.80 -35.04 -6.17
CA LYS A 204 -24.64 -34.10 -7.29
C LYS A 204 -25.46 -32.82 -7.05
N GLY A 205 -26.70 -32.97 -6.58
CA GLY A 205 -27.57 -31.85 -6.21
C GLY A 205 -27.00 -31.00 -5.07
N TYR A 206 -26.45 -31.66 -4.06
CA TYR A 206 -25.80 -31.01 -2.92
C TYR A 206 -24.57 -30.21 -3.37
N LEU A 207 -23.70 -30.79 -4.19
CA LEU A 207 -22.52 -30.13 -4.74
C LEU A 207 -22.89 -28.89 -5.54
N ARG A 208 -23.92 -28.97 -6.42
CA ARG A 208 -24.40 -27.79 -7.19
C ARG A 208 -24.92 -26.67 -6.28
N ARG A 209 -25.56 -27.01 -5.16
CA ARG A 209 -26.04 -26.04 -4.17
C ARG A 209 -24.88 -25.37 -3.45
N LEU A 210 -23.89 -26.15 -3.00
CA LEU A 210 -22.67 -25.63 -2.38
C LEU A 210 -21.90 -24.70 -3.32
N ASP A 211 -21.72 -25.08 -4.58
CA ASP A 211 -21.04 -24.26 -5.59
C ASP A 211 -21.80 -22.93 -5.82
N ARG A 212 -23.13 -22.96 -5.86
CA ARG A 212 -23.96 -21.76 -6.00
C ARG A 212 -23.79 -20.83 -4.80
N ASN A 213 -23.88 -21.35 -3.59
CA ASN A 213 -23.72 -20.58 -2.34
C ASN A 213 -22.29 -19.98 -2.26
N LEU A 214 -21.27 -20.77 -2.59
CA LEU A 214 -19.89 -20.32 -2.62
C LEU A 214 -19.71 -19.15 -3.61
N ASN A 215 -20.32 -19.24 -4.78
CA ASN A 215 -20.25 -18.19 -5.78
C ASN A 215 -20.91 -16.88 -5.30
N GLN A 216 -22.06 -16.99 -4.63
CA GLN A 216 -22.74 -15.82 -4.03
C GLN A 216 -21.89 -15.17 -2.93
N MET A 217 -21.33 -15.95 -2.01
CA MET A 217 -20.47 -15.44 -0.95
C MET A 217 -19.20 -14.78 -1.52
N ARG A 218 -18.54 -15.41 -2.48
CA ARG A 218 -17.35 -14.87 -3.12
C ARG A 218 -17.58 -13.59 -3.91
N SER A 219 -18.80 -13.37 -4.42
CA SER A 219 -19.09 -12.15 -5.20
C SER A 219 -19.09 -10.87 -4.36
N VAL A 220 -19.23 -10.97 -3.03
CA VAL A 220 -19.25 -9.85 -2.10
C VAL A 220 -18.09 -9.85 -1.11
N ALA A 221 -17.33 -10.93 -1.05
CA ALA A 221 -16.28 -11.10 -0.06
C ALA A 221 -15.05 -10.24 -0.39
N VAL A 222 -14.50 -9.63 0.64
CA VAL A 222 -13.18 -9.01 0.64
C VAL A 222 -12.26 -9.89 1.49
N TYR A 223 -11.13 -10.31 0.91
CA TYR A 223 -10.12 -11.07 1.62
C TYR A 223 -8.84 -10.26 1.72
N TYR A 224 -8.31 -10.10 2.91
CA TYR A 224 -7.06 -9.41 3.18
C TYR A 224 -6.11 -10.30 4.00
N LYS A 225 -4.85 -10.39 3.59
CA LYS A 225 -3.84 -11.16 4.33
C LYS A 225 -2.46 -10.53 4.17
N GLU A 226 -1.72 -10.51 5.25
CA GLU A 226 -0.32 -10.09 5.32
C GLU A 226 0.55 -11.33 5.49
N TYR A 227 1.60 -11.43 4.66
CA TYR A 227 2.55 -12.54 4.71
C TYR A 227 3.98 -12.01 4.81
N SER A 228 4.70 -12.46 5.82
CA SER A 228 6.14 -12.19 5.91
C SER A 228 6.94 -13.15 5.01
N SER A 229 8.16 -12.76 4.64
CA SER A 229 9.07 -13.69 3.93
C SER A 229 9.50 -14.86 4.82
N ILE A 230 9.34 -14.74 6.15
CA ILE A 230 9.65 -15.81 7.10
C ILE A 230 8.69 -16.99 6.91
N GLU A 231 7.44 -16.74 6.55
CA GLU A 231 6.46 -17.82 6.26
C GLU A 231 6.86 -18.65 5.04
N ASN A 232 7.74 -18.12 4.20
CA ASN A 232 8.30 -18.82 3.04
C ASN A 232 9.76 -19.26 3.22
N LEU A 233 10.20 -19.40 4.47
CA LEU A 233 11.60 -19.69 4.83
C LEU A 233 12.10 -21.01 4.23
N GLN A 234 11.23 -22.00 4.11
CA GLN A 234 11.59 -23.30 3.53
C GLN A 234 12.08 -23.19 2.07
N LEU A 235 11.52 -22.26 1.29
CA LEU A 235 11.92 -22.04 -0.10
C LEU A 235 13.06 -21.02 -0.22
N LEU A 236 13.07 -19.99 0.63
CA LEU A 236 14.06 -18.91 0.57
C LEU A 236 15.39 -19.27 1.24
N GLY A 237 15.33 -20.09 2.30
CA GLY A 237 16.46 -20.44 3.14
C GLY A 237 16.83 -19.32 4.14
N GLU A 238 17.42 -19.72 5.28
CA GLU A 238 17.81 -18.76 6.33
C GLU A 238 18.87 -17.76 5.85
N ASN A 239 19.79 -18.20 4.96
CA ASN A 239 20.85 -17.35 4.45
C ASN A 239 20.30 -16.15 3.68
N TYR A 240 19.18 -16.31 2.96
CA TYR A 240 18.51 -15.21 2.29
C TYR A 240 18.05 -14.14 3.31
N ILE A 241 17.42 -14.56 4.41
CA ILE A 241 16.93 -13.61 5.43
C ILE A 241 18.12 -12.89 6.11
N LYS A 242 19.20 -13.64 6.43
CA LYS A 242 20.42 -13.06 7.01
C LYS A 242 21.06 -12.04 6.08
N GLN A 243 21.13 -12.35 4.78
CA GLN A 243 21.65 -11.45 3.77
C GLN A 243 20.79 -10.19 3.64
N MET A 244 19.47 -10.33 3.52
CA MET A 244 18.56 -9.18 3.43
C MET A 244 18.63 -8.28 4.68
N LYS A 245 18.80 -8.86 5.87
CA LYS A 245 18.97 -8.09 7.11
C LYS A 245 20.26 -7.26 7.12
N ARG A 246 21.34 -7.75 6.46
CA ARG A 246 22.61 -7.05 6.35
C ARG A 246 22.59 -5.97 5.25
N ASP A 247 21.96 -6.27 4.12
CA ASP A 247 22.07 -5.47 2.90
C ASP A 247 20.98 -4.39 2.78
N LEU A 248 19.82 -4.58 3.43
CA LEU A 248 18.71 -3.62 3.40
C LEU A 248 18.75 -2.64 4.58
N THR A 249 18.19 -1.45 4.37
CA THR A 249 17.94 -0.55 5.49
C THR A 249 16.96 -1.19 6.48
N PRO A 250 17.02 -0.89 7.80
CA PRO A 250 16.10 -1.44 8.78
C PRO A 250 14.63 -1.25 8.39
N LEU A 251 14.29 -0.09 7.83
CA LEU A 251 12.94 0.23 7.37
C LEU A 251 12.49 -0.68 6.23
N THR A 252 13.34 -0.84 5.21
CA THR A 252 13.04 -1.71 4.06
C THR A 252 12.96 -3.17 4.50
N PHE A 253 13.83 -3.61 5.40
CA PHE A 253 13.77 -4.97 5.94
C PHE A 253 12.45 -5.23 6.67
N GLN A 254 12.00 -4.30 7.52
CA GLN A 254 10.74 -4.40 8.23
C GLN A 254 9.52 -4.45 7.29
N THR A 255 9.48 -3.56 6.29
CA THR A 255 8.34 -3.46 5.40
C THR A 255 8.31 -4.54 4.32
N SER A 256 9.44 -4.84 3.66
CA SER A 256 9.47 -5.74 2.51
C SER A 256 9.73 -7.20 2.87
N ILE A 257 10.47 -7.46 3.97
CA ILE A 257 10.79 -8.83 4.40
C ILE A 257 9.87 -9.30 5.52
N LEU A 258 9.70 -8.50 6.57
CA LEU A 258 8.88 -8.87 7.71
C LEU A 258 7.39 -8.54 7.54
N CYS A 259 7.03 -7.81 6.49
CA CYS A 259 5.64 -7.36 6.24
C CYS A 259 5.07 -6.57 7.42
N GLN A 260 5.93 -5.82 8.13
CA GLN A 260 5.49 -5.04 9.29
C GLN A 260 4.94 -3.71 8.86
N ARG A 261 3.79 -3.34 9.43
CA ARG A 261 3.25 -1.99 9.31
C ARG A 261 4.14 -1.04 10.10
N ILE A 262 4.51 0.04 9.47
CA ILE A 262 5.19 1.16 10.12
C ILE A 262 4.18 2.28 10.34
N GLY A 263 4.35 3.06 11.41
CA GLY A 263 3.64 4.32 11.57
C GLY A 263 4.06 5.23 10.41
N ILE A 264 3.18 5.39 9.43
CA ILE A 264 3.44 6.25 8.28
C ILE A 264 3.23 7.67 8.78
N ALA A 265 4.32 8.41 8.97
CA ALA A 265 4.23 9.86 9.11
C ALA A 265 3.61 10.41 7.82
N LYS A 266 2.53 11.19 7.94
CA LYS A 266 1.85 11.84 6.81
C LYS A 266 2.89 12.58 5.98
N ASP A 267 3.21 12.08 4.80
CA ASP A 267 4.12 12.67 3.79
C ASP A 267 5.25 13.56 4.37
N GLY A 268 5.84 13.10 5.46
CA GLY A 268 6.83 13.85 6.21
C GLY A 268 8.23 13.58 5.69
N PHE A 269 9.04 14.61 5.69
CA PHE A 269 10.47 14.60 5.44
C PHE A 269 11.20 13.54 6.31
N TYR A 270 10.62 13.19 7.46
CA TYR A 270 11.13 12.18 8.40
C TYR A 270 10.39 10.84 8.28
N SER A 271 10.65 10.09 7.21
CA SER A 271 10.04 8.77 6.96
C SER A 271 10.34 7.72 8.05
N SER A 272 11.37 7.95 8.87
CA SER A 272 11.76 7.09 10.00
C SER A 272 11.09 7.45 11.32
N MET A 273 10.32 8.54 11.39
CA MET A 273 9.64 8.97 12.63
C MET A 273 8.53 7.98 13.00
N ARG A 274 8.53 7.51 14.24
CA ARG A 274 7.58 6.52 14.78
C ARG A 274 6.92 7.07 16.03
N GLU A 275 5.80 6.49 16.44
CA GLU A 275 5.14 6.84 17.71
C GLU A 275 6.08 6.74 18.92
N GLY A 276 7.01 5.79 18.95
CA GLY A 276 8.02 5.68 19.99
C GLY A 276 9.06 6.81 20.01
N HIS A 277 9.06 7.69 19.02
CA HIS A 277 9.88 8.91 19.02
C HIS A 277 9.12 10.12 19.58
N LYS A 278 7.81 9.99 19.79
CA LYS A 278 7.01 11.01 20.43
C LYS A 278 7.07 10.81 21.96
N TYR A 279 7.23 11.88 22.65
CA TYR A 279 7.21 11.88 24.10
C TYR A 279 6.51 13.15 24.61
N ASN A 280 6.12 13.16 25.86
CA ASN A 280 5.57 14.32 26.53
C ASN A 280 6.54 14.71 27.66
N ALA A 281 6.97 15.93 27.63
CA ALA A 281 7.95 16.49 28.59
C ALA A 281 7.41 17.73 29.29
N SER A 282 6.15 17.71 29.72
CA SER A 282 5.56 18.80 30.48
C SER A 282 6.06 18.76 31.95
N ASP A 283 6.47 19.91 32.48
CA ASP A 283 6.75 20.06 33.89
C ASP A 283 5.43 20.28 34.65
N PHE A 284 4.90 19.18 35.21
CA PHE A 284 3.63 19.21 35.92
C PHE A 284 3.67 19.97 37.21
N GLU A 285 4.83 20.02 37.94
CA GLU A 285 4.95 20.76 39.18
C GLU A 285 4.86 22.26 38.90
N PHE A 286 5.59 22.74 37.91
CA PHE A 286 5.50 24.11 37.44
C PHE A 286 4.09 24.50 36.99
N LEU A 287 3.44 23.66 36.23
CA LEU A 287 2.07 23.90 35.74
C LEU A 287 1.07 23.96 36.91
N ASP A 288 1.18 23.05 37.88
CA ASP A 288 0.33 23.02 39.07
C ASP A 288 0.52 24.25 39.97
N GLU A 289 1.75 24.73 40.12
CA GLU A 289 2.05 25.98 40.87
C GLU A 289 1.40 27.18 40.19
N LYS A 290 1.56 27.32 38.89
CA LYS A 290 0.94 28.39 38.09
C LYS A 290 -0.58 28.36 38.16
N PHE A 291 -1.17 27.16 38.12
CA PHE A 291 -2.62 26.98 38.25
C PHE A 291 -3.13 27.37 39.64
N LYS A 292 -2.40 26.99 40.75
CA LYS A 292 -2.75 27.31 42.13
C LYS A 292 -2.57 28.78 42.47
N SER A 293 -1.60 29.47 41.87
CA SER A 293 -1.35 30.89 42.07
C SER A 293 -2.39 31.79 41.38
N GLY A 294 -3.23 31.21 40.48
CA GLY A 294 -4.19 31.98 39.70
C GLY A 294 -3.56 32.81 38.56
N GLU A 295 -2.25 32.63 38.31
CA GLU A 295 -1.53 33.30 37.23
C GLU A 295 -1.82 32.71 35.86
N TRP A 296 -2.49 31.56 35.82
CA TRP A 296 -2.89 30.92 34.60
C TRP A 296 -4.40 30.77 34.51
N SER A 297 -4.98 31.28 33.42
CA SER A 297 -6.35 30.98 33.01
C SER A 297 -6.38 30.58 31.52
N ALA A 298 -7.25 29.65 31.18
CA ALA A 298 -7.44 29.22 29.80
C ALA A 298 -7.88 30.36 28.86
N GLU A 299 -8.38 31.47 29.44
CA GLU A 299 -8.88 32.63 28.71
C GLU A 299 -7.81 33.71 28.51
N SER A 300 -6.73 33.72 29.32
CA SER A 300 -5.69 34.78 29.27
C SER A 300 -4.76 34.65 28.05
N GLY A 301 -4.72 33.52 27.39
CA GLY A 301 -3.90 33.33 26.17
C GLY A 301 -2.40 33.51 26.39
N GLU A 302 -1.93 33.61 27.66
CA GLU A 302 -0.51 33.75 27.98
C GLU A 302 0.24 32.51 27.56
N ALA A 303 1.13 32.70 26.60
CA ALA A 303 1.97 31.65 26.08
C ALA A 303 2.85 31.10 27.19
N PHE A 304 2.78 29.80 27.48
CA PHE A 304 3.74 29.13 28.35
C PHE A 304 5.16 29.42 27.88
N THR A 305 6.07 29.62 28.85
CA THR A 305 7.51 29.72 28.61
C THR A 305 8.14 28.33 28.62
N CYS A 306 9.42 28.26 28.28
CA CYS A 306 10.18 27.00 28.31
C CYS A 306 10.33 26.42 29.75
N ASP A 307 9.83 27.11 30.77
CA ASP A 307 9.75 26.57 32.14
C ASP A 307 8.70 25.45 32.27
N ALA A 308 7.75 25.39 31.34
CA ALA A 308 6.77 24.32 31.27
C ALA A 308 7.30 23.00 30.66
N ASP A 309 8.51 23.00 30.14
CA ASP A 309 9.14 21.84 29.49
C ASP A 309 10.19 21.21 30.42
N SER A 310 9.98 19.96 30.81
CA SER A 310 10.89 19.24 31.73
C SER A 310 12.15 18.70 31.02
N ASP A 311 12.20 18.69 29.70
CA ASP A 311 13.32 18.23 28.89
C ASP A 311 14.25 19.34 28.42
N VAL A 312 13.98 20.59 28.81
CA VAL A 312 14.83 21.73 28.47
C VAL A 312 15.97 21.86 29.48
N ASN A 313 17.20 21.70 29.01
CA ASN A 313 18.39 22.06 29.78
C ASN A 313 18.63 23.57 29.67
N LYS A 314 18.29 24.32 30.72
CA LYS A 314 18.37 25.80 30.74
C LYS A 314 19.78 26.35 30.62
N ASP A 315 20.81 25.53 30.84
CA ASP A 315 22.21 25.92 30.78
C ASP A 315 22.89 25.56 29.44
N ALA A 316 22.24 24.74 28.62
CA ALA A 316 22.74 24.37 27.30
C ALA A 316 22.24 25.35 26.22
N PRO A 317 22.98 25.52 25.09
CA PRO A 317 22.51 26.31 23.97
C PRO A 317 21.29 25.65 23.31
N ILE A 318 20.46 26.47 22.65
CA ILE A 318 19.33 25.98 21.85
C ILE A 318 19.77 25.91 20.40
N CYS A 319 19.56 24.76 19.80
CA CYS A 319 19.73 24.57 18.36
C CYS A 319 18.42 24.86 17.64
N ILE A 320 18.43 25.70 16.62
CA ILE A 320 17.25 25.98 15.81
C ILE A 320 17.51 25.67 14.33
N GLY A 321 16.49 25.10 13.69
CA GLY A 321 16.39 25.03 12.23
C GLY A 321 15.26 25.92 11.77
N MET A 322 15.48 26.71 10.71
CA MET A 322 14.47 27.61 10.18
C MET A 322 14.21 27.31 8.72
N ASP A 323 12.92 27.23 8.37
CA ASP A 323 12.44 27.08 7.00
C ASP A 323 11.72 28.37 6.57
N TYR A 324 12.18 28.92 5.44
CA TYR A 324 11.66 30.15 4.87
C TYR A 324 10.72 29.82 3.72
N ASN A 325 9.45 30.16 3.89
CA ASN A 325 8.46 29.92 2.83
C ASN A 325 7.52 31.13 2.72
N ALA A 326 7.08 31.44 1.51
CA ALA A 326 6.17 32.55 1.25
C ALA A 326 4.87 32.50 2.05
N ASN A 327 4.38 31.29 2.37
CA ASN A 327 3.09 31.07 3.02
C ASN A 327 3.19 30.69 4.50
N ILE A 328 4.30 30.10 4.92
CA ILE A 328 4.54 29.63 6.30
C ILE A 328 6.02 29.79 6.60
N ASN A 329 6.34 30.50 7.68
CA ASN A 329 7.69 30.55 8.24
C ASN A 329 7.72 29.71 9.51
N TRP A 330 8.74 28.86 9.65
CA TRP A 330 8.79 27.83 10.69
C TRP A 330 10.14 27.79 11.40
N ILE A 331 10.14 27.75 12.72
CA ILE A 331 11.32 27.49 13.56
C ILE A 331 11.09 26.18 14.31
N VAL A 332 12.07 25.29 14.25
CA VAL A 332 12.11 24.08 15.08
C VAL A 332 13.27 24.23 16.06
N ALA A 333 12.97 24.17 17.34
CA ALA A 333 13.94 24.28 18.41
C ALA A 333 14.20 22.91 19.06
N GLY A 334 15.46 22.60 19.34
CA GLY A 334 15.85 21.37 19.98
C GLY A 334 17.19 21.48 20.70
N GLN A 335 17.50 20.46 21.48
CA GLN A 335 18.78 20.34 22.18
C GLN A 335 19.36 18.93 21.99
N PRO A 336 20.64 18.78 21.65
CA PRO A 336 21.30 17.50 21.62
C PRO A 336 21.51 16.97 23.05
N ASP A 337 21.22 15.68 23.24
CA ASP A 337 21.47 14.92 24.44
C ASP A 337 22.23 13.64 24.09
N GLY A 338 23.55 13.71 24.17
CA GLY A 338 24.44 12.62 23.72
C GLY A 338 24.23 12.24 22.27
N ARG A 339 23.63 11.08 22.01
CA ARG A 339 23.30 10.61 20.65
C ARG A 339 21.87 10.91 20.23
N ARG A 340 21.10 11.60 21.04
CA ARG A 340 19.71 11.96 20.76
C ARG A 340 19.62 13.45 20.45
N LEU A 341 18.65 13.81 19.66
CA LEU A 341 18.21 15.19 19.47
C LEU A 341 16.80 15.28 20.03
N ASN A 342 16.63 16.01 21.13
CA ASN A 342 15.33 16.32 21.67
C ASN A 342 14.77 17.51 20.91
N VAL A 343 13.71 17.29 20.13
CA VAL A 343 12.97 18.37 19.46
C VAL A 343 11.92 18.86 20.45
N ILE A 344 12.17 20.01 21.03
CA ILE A 344 11.42 20.55 22.16
C ILE A 344 10.16 21.26 21.68
N LYS A 345 10.31 22.20 20.74
CA LYS A 345 9.22 23.09 20.33
C LYS A 345 9.31 23.46 18.87
N SER A 346 8.17 23.66 18.26
CA SER A 346 8.09 24.28 16.94
C SER A 346 7.23 25.54 16.98
N PHE A 347 7.67 26.57 16.28
CA PHE A 347 6.97 27.84 16.13
C PHE A 347 6.67 28.04 14.66
N TYR A 348 5.50 28.53 14.33
CA TYR A 348 5.17 28.84 12.93
C TYR A 348 4.20 30.01 12.85
N VAL A 349 4.34 30.76 11.78
CA VAL A 349 3.40 31.81 11.40
C VAL A 349 2.93 31.57 9.97
N LYS A 350 1.66 31.85 9.72
CA LYS A 350 1.06 31.77 8.38
C LYS A 350 1.02 33.17 7.75
N PHE A 351 0.74 33.20 6.44
CA PHE A 351 0.56 34.42 5.65
C PHE A 351 -0.19 35.51 6.43
N GLU A 352 0.31 36.73 6.29
CA GLU A 352 0.12 37.99 7.02
C GLU A 352 1.11 38.18 8.21
N ARG A 353 1.54 37.12 8.89
CA ARG A 353 2.64 37.15 9.85
C ARG A 353 3.89 36.60 9.20
N LYS A 354 5.02 37.21 9.46
CA LYS A 354 6.28 36.96 8.76
C LYS A 354 7.39 36.46 9.69
N ILE A 355 8.64 36.52 9.21
CA ILE A 355 9.81 36.07 9.99
C ILE A 355 9.96 36.81 11.32
N PRO A 356 9.82 38.17 11.41
CA PRO A 356 9.94 38.84 12.67
C PRO A 356 8.99 38.33 13.76
N GLU A 357 7.77 37.99 13.39
CA GLU A 357 6.76 37.51 14.33
C GLU A 357 7.06 36.09 14.83
N VAL A 358 7.54 35.17 13.99
CA VAL A 358 7.93 33.83 14.48
C VAL A 358 9.19 33.88 15.35
N VAL A 359 10.11 34.82 15.05
CA VAL A 359 11.28 35.06 15.90
C VAL A 359 10.86 35.67 17.26
N ALA A 360 9.92 36.59 17.24
CA ALA A 360 9.38 37.18 18.48
C ALA A 360 8.69 36.09 19.36
N ASP A 361 7.88 35.24 18.76
CA ASP A 361 7.24 34.09 19.42
C ASP A 361 8.30 33.17 20.07
N PHE A 362 9.38 32.85 19.33
CA PHE A 362 10.51 32.07 19.83
C PHE A 362 11.23 32.75 21.01
N CYS A 363 11.56 34.02 20.87
CA CYS A 363 12.27 34.79 21.92
C CYS A 363 11.42 34.94 23.18
N SER A 364 10.12 35.16 23.03
CA SER A 364 9.17 35.22 24.15
C SER A 364 9.11 33.90 24.93
N TYR A 365 9.02 32.78 24.20
CA TYR A 365 8.96 31.44 24.79
C TYR A 365 10.23 31.09 25.60
N TYR A 366 11.41 31.40 25.05
CA TYR A 366 12.70 31.14 25.68
C TYR A 366 13.22 32.32 26.52
N ALA A 367 12.37 33.29 26.90
CA ALA A 367 12.75 34.45 27.68
C ALA A 367 13.33 34.06 29.06
N SER A 368 12.83 32.99 29.69
CA SER A 368 13.32 32.47 30.99
C SER A 368 14.55 31.54 30.85
N HIS A 369 14.96 31.16 29.64
CA HIS A 369 16.12 30.30 29.42
C HIS A 369 17.42 31.01 29.80
N ARG A 370 18.26 30.34 30.59
CA ARG A 370 19.48 30.99 31.15
C ARG A 370 20.56 31.21 30.09
N ASN A 371 20.84 30.20 29.29
CA ASN A 371 21.84 30.30 28.25
C ASN A 371 21.21 30.92 26.98
N LYS A 372 21.60 32.16 26.67
CA LYS A 372 21.08 32.90 25.52
C LYS A 372 21.75 32.57 24.19
N THR A 373 22.64 31.58 24.18
CA THR A 373 23.31 31.16 22.95
C THR A 373 22.37 30.31 22.08
N VAL A 374 22.20 30.72 20.83
CA VAL A 374 21.41 30.01 19.84
C VAL A 374 22.34 29.52 18.73
N VAL A 375 22.33 28.22 18.45
CA VAL A 375 23.03 27.64 17.32
C VAL A 375 22.03 27.52 16.14
N TYR A 376 22.27 28.29 15.11
CA TYR A 376 21.35 28.42 14.00
C TYR A 376 21.78 27.58 12.79
N TYR A 377 20.89 26.69 12.36
CA TYR A 377 21.03 25.88 11.15
C TYR A 377 20.06 26.38 10.10
N TYR A 378 20.57 26.70 8.93
CA TYR A 378 19.76 27.21 7.81
C TYR A 378 20.13 26.51 6.50
N ASP A 379 19.21 26.49 5.55
CA ASP A 379 19.47 26.02 4.21
C ASP A 379 20.23 27.10 3.42
N ALA A 380 21.35 26.73 2.79
CA ALA A 380 22.14 27.64 1.96
C ALA A 380 21.32 28.24 0.80
N THR A 381 20.27 27.58 0.32
CA THR A 381 19.35 28.10 -0.71
C THR A 381 18.55 29.31 -0.24
N ALA A 382 18.34 29.45 1.08
CA ALA A 382 17.66 30.62 1.66
C ALA A 382 18.42 31.95 1.46
N LEU A 383 19.75 31.89 1.35
CA LEU A 383 20.59 33.07 1.12
C LEU A 383 20.44 33.68 -0.28
N GLY A 384 19.89 32.92 -1.24
CA GLY A 384 19.65 33.38 -2.62
C GLY A 384 18.19 33.73 -2.93
N SER A 385 17.27 33.55 -2.00
CA SER A 385 15.86 33.83 -2.22
C SER A 385 15.52 35.30 -1.99
N ASN A 386 14.77 35.92 -2.91
CA ASN A 386 14.27 37.27 -2.74
C ASN A 386 13.39 37.49 -1.50
N TYR A 387 12.94 36.40 -0.87
CA TYR A 387 12.15 36.44 0.36
C TYR A 387 12.99 36.67 1.61
N ALA A 388 14.25 36.16 1.63
CA ALA A 388 15.16 36.38 2.75
C ALA A 388 15.81 37.78 2.72
N VAL A 389 15.97 38.35 1.53
CA VAL A 389 16.68 39.65 1.35
C VAL A 389 15.79 40.86 1.64
N ASN A 390 14.46 40.75 1.47
CA ASN A 390 13.54 41.86 1.65
C ASN A 390 12.98 41.98 3.08
N GLU A 391 13.35 41.12 4.02
CA GLU A 391 12.79 41.08 5.38
C GLU A 391 13.89 41.02 6.48
N GLN A 392 15.17 41.16 6.11
CA GLN A 392 16.26 41.48 7.05
C GLN A 392 16.30 43.03 7.25
#